data_52854c2c572210a19cb269a32069d113
#
_entry.id   52854c2c572210a19cb269a32069d113
#
_cell.length_a   1.000
_cell.length_b   1.000
_cell.length_c   1.000
_cell.angle_alpha   90.00
_cell.angle_beta   90.00
_cell.angle_gamma   90.00
#
_symmetry.space_group_name_H-M   'P 1'
#
loop_
_entity.id
_entity.type
_entity.pdbx_description
1 polymer ?
#
loop_
_entity_poly.entity_id
_entity_poly.type
_entity_poly.pdbx_seq_one_letter_code
_entity_poly.pdbx_strand_id
1 'polypeptide(L)'
;MLSSSDITKYLKPIVLLIFISLHSCAYYNTFYNAEEYFAEAQKLTRENQTETVSRDEINLYSKAIEKSKKLLTKFPESKYRDDAQFIIAKAYYFKGDFLLAKRHFEELSSVYSNSPHTIEVPLWIGRCLMKTGDLEMARYEASRVLKGDKDRGLQADALLLMGEIAVLQDSLGLAENYLEQVIDRSPDGFTKAQAQFQVGKMRENEKDYEGALTAYRTVSKYKPSESLKVEAIIRQTSMLKALNRDEDAVEMIQDMLVSDKFVEIRGQLEVELGKLFLVMGKIDRAETKLTGIVEDYNRTEVAAEASFYLGEL
;
A
#
# COMPACT_ATOMS: atom_id res chain seq x y z
N MET A 1 -21.40 37.98 -51.86
CA MET A 1 -22.29 37.09 -51.05
C MET A 1 -21.89 35.65 -51.33
N LEU A 2 -21.42 34.93 -50.34
CA LEU A 2 -21.12 33.52 -50.49
C LEU A 2 -22.42 32.74 -50.71
N SER A 3 -22.46 31.83 -51.67
CA SER A 3 -23.66 31.05 -51.97
C SER A 3 -23.97 30.07 -50.82
N SER A 4 -25.23 29.71 -50.66
CA SER A 4 -25.65 28.73 -49.64
C SER A 4 -24.90 27.38 -49.79
N SER A 5 -24.46 27.01 -50.97
CA SER A 5 -23.66 25.82 -51.31
C SER A 5 -22.21 25.92 -50.78
N ASP A 6 -21.64 27.14 -50.77
CA ASP A 6 -20.28 27.35 -50.29
C ASP A 6 -20.22 27.30 -48.76
N ILE A 7 -21.25 27.83 -48.07
CA ILE A 7 -21.35 27.77 -46.62
C ILE A 7 -21.43 26.32 -46.10
N THR A 8 -22.24 25.47 -46.76
CA THR A 8 -22.37 24.04 -46.37
C THR A 8 -21.10 23.23 -46.62
N LYS A 9 -20.30 23.62 -47.61
CA LYS A 9 -19.03 22.96 -47.94
C LYS A 9 -17.97 23.15 -46.85
N TYR A 10 -17.94 24.33 -46.19
CA TYR A 10 -17.02 24.64 -45.12
C TYR A 10 -17.57 24.28 -43.72
N LEU A 11 -18.90 24.29 -43.55
CA LEU A 11 -19.53 23.97 -42.25
C LEU A 11 -19.38 22.50 -41.86
N LYS A 12 -19.50 21.56 -42.83
CA LYS A 12 -19.37 20.11 -42.57
C LYS A 12 -18.02 19.72 -41.97
N PRO A 13 -16.85 20.12 -42.52
CA PRO A 13 -15.56 19.77 -41.90
C PRO A 13 -15.34 20.47 -40.56
N ILE A 14 -15.87 21.65 -40.34
CA ILE A 14 -15.77 22.37 -39.04
C ILE A 14 -16.60 21.65 -37.98
N VAL A 15 -17.84 21.28 -38.30
CA VAL A 15 -18.69 20.48 -37.40
C VAL A 15 -18.06 19.11 -37.08
N LEU A 16 -17.46 18.45 -38.07
CA LEU A 16 -16.74 17.19 -37.87
C LEU A 16 -15.52 17.36 -36.96
N LEU A 17 -14.74 18.43 -37.15
CA LEU A 17 -13.59 18.75 -36.28
C LEU A 17 -14.02 19.05 -34.85
N ILE A 18 -15.09 19.80 -34.64
CA ILE A 18 -15.67 20.07 -33.32
C ILE A 18 -16.15 18.74 -32.66
N PHE A 19 -16.80 17.87 -33.44
CA PHE A 19 -17.29 16.59 -32.96
C PHE A 19 -16.13 15.67 -32.54
N ILE A 20 -15.05 15.62 -33.31
CA ILE A 20 -13.83 14.84 -33.00
C ILE A 20 -13.14 15.42 -31.75
N SER A 21 -13.04 16.74 -31.61
CA SER A 21 -12.43 17.37 -30.43
C SER A 21 -13.24 17.15 -29.16
N LEU A 22 -14.57 17.19 -29.23
CA LEU A 22 -15.44 16.92 -28.07
C LEU A 22 -15.38 15.47 -27.63
N HIS A 23 -15.28 14.51 -28.57
CA HIS A 23 -15.11 13.10 -28.24
C HIS A 23 -13.73 12.81 -27.62
N SER A 24 -12.67 13.45 -28.14
CA SER A 24 -11.32 13.37 -27.60
C SER A 24 -11.23 13.86 -26.15
N CYS A 25 -11.90 14.98 -25.82
CA CYS A 25 -11.97 15.50 -24.45
C CYS A 25 -12.78 14.57 -23.52
N ALA A 26 -13.85 13.95 -24.01
CA ALA A 26 -14.75 13.16 -23.18
C ALA A 26 -14.10 11.85 -22.68
N TYR A 27 -13.38 11.12 -23.53
CA TYR A 27 -12.68 9.90 -23.09
C TYR A 27 -11.46 10.21 -22.24
N TYR A 28 -10.72 11.27 -22.57
CA TYR A 28 -9.59 11.74 -21.75
C TYR A 28 -10.05 12.08 -20.34
N ASN A 29 -11.12 12.88 -20.21
CA ASN A 29 -11.67 13.25 -18.92
C ASN A 29 -12.19 12.03 -18.12
N THR A 30 -12.76 11.03 -18.82
CA THR A 30 -13.21 9.78 -18.17
C THR A 30 -12.03 8.98 -17.62
N PHE A 31 -10.93 8.88 -18.36
CA PHE A 31 -9.71 8.20 -17.94
C PHE A 31 -9.01 8.97 -16.81
N TYR A 32 -8.82 10.29 -16.99
CA TYR A 32 -8.21 11.14 -15.97
C TYR A 32 -8.92 11.02 -14.61
N ASN A 33 -10.25 11.02 -14.59
CA ASN A 33 -10.99 10.83 -13.36
C ASN A 33 -10.77 9.42 -12.76
N ALA A 34 -10.56 8.39 -13.57
CA ALA A 34 -10.23 7.05 -13.07
C ALA A 34 -8.86 7.03 -12.39
N GLU A 35 -7.85 7.65 -13.02
CA GLU A 35 -6.50 7.78 -12.46
C GLU A 35 -6.51 8.60 -11.18
N GLU A 36 -7.24 9.73 -11.14
CA GLU A 36 -7.33 10.61 -9.98
C GLU A 36 -7.93 9.89 -8.78
N TYR A 37 -9.09 9.22 -8.95
CA TYR A 37 -9.69 8.43 -7.88
C TYR A 37 -8.79 7.28 -7.41
N PHE A 38 -8.08 6.63 -8.34
CA PHE A 38 -7.16 5.58 -7.99
C PHE A 38 -5.94 6.11 -7.22
N ALA A 39 -5.36 7.23 -7.65
CA ALA A 39 -4.23 7.86 -6.98
C ALA A 39 -4.59 8.38 -5.58
N GLU A 40 -5.78 8.98 -5.43
CA GLU A 40 -6.30 9.43 -4.15
C GLU A 40 -6.53 8.24 -3.19
N ALA A 41 -7.13 7.15 -3.70
CA ALA A 41 -7.27 5.92 -2.93
C ALA A 41 -5.93 5.35 -2.48
N GLN A 42 -4.94 5.30 -3.38
CA GLN A 42 -3.60 4.83 -3.04
C GLN A 42 -2.90 5.72 -2.01
N LYS A 43 -3.15 7.02 -2.04
CA LYS A 43 -2.65 7.94 -1.02
C LYS A 43 -3.24 7.58 0.34
N LEU A 44 -4.55 7.41 0.44
CA LEU A 44 -5.20 6.97 1.68
C LEU A 44 -4.67 5.62 2.15
N THR A 45 -4.50 4.63 1.26
CA THR A 45 -3.94 3.31 1.61
C THR A 45 -2.53 3.43 2.22
N ARG A 46 -1.71 4.37 1.75
CA ARG A 46 -0.38 4.60 2.34
C ARG A 46 -0.44 5.31 3.70
N GLU A 47 -1.43 6.16 3.90
CA GLU A 47 -1.67 6.90 5.13
C GLU A 47 -2.46 6.08 6.16
N ASN A 48 -3.25 5.09 5.70
CA ASN A 48 -4.03 4.21 6.55
C ASN A 48 -3.11 3.36 7.45
N GLN A 49 -3.34 3.44 8.74
CA GLN A 49 -2.54 2.78 9.78
C GLN A 49 -3.14 1.44 10.22
N THR A 50 -4.28 1.06 9.64
CA THR A 50 -4.96 -0.19 9.95
C THR A 50 -4.73 -1.22 8.83
N GLU A 51 -4.75 -2.52 9.18
CA GLU A 51 -4.71 -3.60 8.19
C GLU A 51 -6.01 -3.70 7.38
N THR A 52 -7.07 -3.02 7.82
CA THR A 52 -8.39 -3.04 7.16
C THR A 52 -8.55 -1.86 6.21
N VAL A 53 -9.06 -2.15 5.02
CA VAL A 53 -9.36 -1.11 4.03
C VAL A 53 -10.51 -0.24 4.53
N SER A 54 -10.30 1.06 4.64
CA SER A 54 -11.31 2.01 5.11
C SER A 54 -12.47 2.16 4.11
N ARG A 55 -13.61 2.67 4.60
CA ARG A 55 -14.78 2.94 3.74
C ARG A 55 -14.47 3.94 2.63
N ASP A 56 -13.65 4.93 2.90
CA ASP A 56 -13.29 5.97 1.92
C ASP A 56 -12.37 5.41 0.83
N GLU A 57 -11.40 4.56 1.18
CA GLU A 57 -10.59 3.82 0.21
C GLU A 57 -11.46 2.95 -0.69
N ILE A 58 -12.38 2.15 -0.10
CA ILE A 58 -13.32 1.30 -0.86
C ILE A 58 -14.16 2.15 -1.84
N ASN A 59 -14.63 3.32 -1.42
CA ASN A 59 -15.42 4.22 -2.25
C ASN A 59 -14.59 4.77 -3.42
N LEU A 60 -13.38 5.25 -3.16
CA LEU A 60 -12.48 5.78 -4.19
C LEU A 60 -12.06 4.72 -5.20
N TYR A 61 -11.63 3.54 -4.74
CA TYR A 61 -11.33 2.41 -5.65
C TYR A 61 -12.57 2.00 -6.46
N SER A 62 -13.76 2.05 -5.88
CA SER A 62 -15.00 1.73 -6.61
C SER A 62 -15.32 2.77 -7.68
N LYS A 63 -15.09 4.06 -7.42
CA LYS A 63 -15.20 5.12 -8.42
C LYS A 63 -14.16 4.95 -9.55
N ALA A 64 -12.92 4.62 -9.22
CA ALA A 64 -11.90 4.33 -10.22
C ALA A 64 -12.30 3.18 -11.14
N ILE A 65 -12.83 2.08 -10.58
CA ILE A 65 -13.37 0.94 -11.34
C ILE A 65 -14.53 1.37 -12.24
N GLU A 66 -15.49 2.16 -11.72
CA GLU A 66 -16.64 2.64 -12.49
C GLU A 66 -16.20 3.47 -13.70
N LYS A 67 -15.29 4.43 -13.51
CA LYS A 67 -14.79 5.29 -14.59
C LYS A 67 -13.99 4.50 -15.62
N SER A 68 -13.14 3.57 -15.17
CA SER A 68 -12.39 2.67 -16.06
C SER A 68 -13.32 1.77 -16.87
N LYS A 69 -14.33 1.15 -16.27
CA LYS A 69 -15.34 0.34 -16.99
C LYS A 69 -16.16 1.19 -17.97
N LYS A 70 -16.50 2.44 -17.61
CA LYS A 70 -17.16 3.37 -18.51
C LYS A 70 -16.29 3.69 -19.73
N LEU A 71 -14.98 3.86 -19.55
CA LEU A 71 -14.06 4.06 -20.68
C LEU A 71 -14.06 2.85 -21.61
N LEU A 72 -13.88 1.64 -21.08
CA LEU A 72 -13.85 0.41 -21.86
C LEU A 72 -15.14 0.17 -22.67
N THR A 73 -16.31 0.53 -22.10
CA THR A 73 -17.61 0.30 -22.74
C THR A 73 -18.00 1.40 -23.73
N LYS A 74 -17.74 2.67 -23.42
CA LYS A 74 -18.18 3.81 -24.22
C LYS A 74 -17.16 4.27 -25.24
N PHE A 75 -15.89 3.95 -25.02
CA PHE A 75 -14.78 4.38 -25.87
C PHE A 75 -13.87 3.20 -26.24
N PRO A 76 -14.40 2.20 -26.98
CA PRO A 76 -13.68 0.95 -27.29
C PRO A 76 -12.41 1.18 -28.13
N GLU A 77 -12.28 2.33 -28.80
CA GLU A 77 -11.09 2.70 -29.57
C GLU A 77 -10.11 3.62 -28.80
N SER A 78 -10.35 3.84 -27.51
CA SER A 78 -9.45 4.67 -26.70
C SER A 78 -8.08 4.02 -26.57
N LYS A 79 -7.02 4.82 -26.65
CA LYS A 79 -5.64 4.38 -26.41
C LYS A 79 -5.35 4.03 -24.95
N TYR A 80 -6.23 4.39 -24.01
CA TYR A 80 -6.10 4.14 -22.57
C TYR A 80 -6.85 2.88 -22.09
N ARG A 81 -7.17 1.96 -22.98
CA ARG A 81 -7.95 0.76 -22.59
C ARG A 81 -7.18 -0.18 -21.68
N ASP A 82 -5.93 -0.40 -21.98
CA ASP A 82 -5.03 -1.24 -21.20
C ASP A 82 -4.71 -0.59 -19.84
N ASP A 83 -4.47 0.73 -19.82
CA ASP A 83 -4.33 1.48 -18.56
C ASP A 83 -5.59 1.35 -17.69
N ALA A 84 -6.77 1.53 -18.29
CA ALA A 84 -8.04 1.39 -17.58
C ALA A 84 -8.26 -0.03 -17.05
N GLN A 85 -7.91 -1.07 -17.84
CA GLN A 85 -7.96 -2.46 -17.40
C GLN A 85 -7.00 -2.73 -16.24
N PHE A 86 -5.81 -2.14 -16.29
CA PHE A 86 -4.82 -2.26 -15.23
C PHE A 86 -5.29 -1.57 -13.93
N ILE A 87 -5.89 -0.37 -14.04
CA ILE A 87 -6.51 0.32 -12.88
C ILE A 87 -7.61 -0.53 -12.26
N ILE A 88 -8.51 -1.14 -13.08
CA ILE A 88 -9.56 -2.04 -12.58
C ILE A 88 -8.96 -3.18 -11.76
N ALA A 89 -7.95 -3.87 -12.32
CA ALA A 89 -7.31 -5.00 -11.67
C ALA A 89 -6.66 -4.60 -10.32
N LYS A 90 -5.87 -3.53 -10.31
CA LYS A 90 -5.23 -3.02 -9.09
C LYS A 90 -6.26 -2.54 -8.06
N ALA A 91 -7.30 -1.83 -8.49
CA ALA A 91 -8.33 -1.35 -7.58
C ALA A 91 -9.10 -2.51 -6.90
N TYR A 92 -9.39 -3.61 -7.62
CA TYR A 92 -9.94 -4.81 -6.99
C TYR A 92 -8.97 -5.43 -5.99
N TYR A 93 -7.66 -5.47 -6.30
CA TYR A 93 -6.65 -5.98 -5.37
C TYR A 93 -6.65 -5.19 -4.06
N PHE A 94 -6.57 -3.87 -4.13
CA PHE A 94 -6.54 -3.01 -2.94
C PHE A 94 -7.86 -2.98 -2.17
N LYS A 95 -8.99 -3.32 -2.80
CA LYS A 95 -10.26 -3.56 -2.10
C LYS A 95 -10.33 -4.91 -1.37
N GLY A 96 -9.37 -5.80 -1.58
CA GLY A 96 -9.41 -7.17 -1.06
C GLY A 96 -10.15 -8.17 -1.96
N ASP A 97 -10.64 -7.76 -3.13
CA ASP A 97 -11.35 -8.61 -4.09
C ASP A 97 -10.34 -9.39 -4.97
N PHE A 98 -9.48 -10.21 -4.36
CA PHE A 98 -8.31 -10.81 -5.01
C PHE A 98 -8.64 -11.73 -6.20
N LEU A 99 -9.77 -12.44 -6.16
CA LEU A 99 -10.20 -13.28 -7.28
C LEU A 99 -10.61 -12.45 -8.51
N LEU A 100 -11.30 -11.31 -8.28
CA LEU A 100 -11.65 -10.39 -9.37
C LEU A 100 -10.40 -9.69 -9.90
N ALA A 101 -9.50 -9.28 -9.01
CA ALA A 101 -8.22 -8.69 -9.40
C ALA A 101 -7.43 -9.62 -10.33
N LYS A 102 -7.25 -10.89 -9.91
CA LYS A 102 -6.56 -11.92 -10.72
C LYS A 102 -7.17 -12.05 -12.10
N ARG A 103 -8.52 -12.19 -12.19
CA ARG A 103 -9.22 -12.30 -13.47
C ARG A 103 -8.95 -11.09 -14.39
N HIS A 104 -8.99 -9.87 -13.85
CA HIS A 104 -8.73 -8.65 -14.63
C HIS A 104 -7.27 -8.53 -15.06
N PHE A 105 -6.30 -9.03 -14.28
CA PHE A 105 -4.91 -9.14 -14.70
C PHE A 105 -4.71 -10.17 -15.82
N GLU A 106 -5.38 -11.33 -15.74
CA GLU A 106 -5.38 -12.35 -16.82
C GLU A 106 -6.00 -11.79 -18.10
N GLU A 107 -7.10 -11.05 -17.99
CA GLU A 107 -7.74 -10.36 -19.11
C GLU A 107 -6.80 -9.32 -19.75
N LEU A 108 -6.07 -8.54 -18.94
CA LEU A 108 -5.06 -7.60 -19.44
C LEU A 108 -4.02 -8.32 -20.32
N SER A 109 -3.45 -9.42 -19.85
CA SER A 109 -2.45 -10.16 -20.60
C SER A 109 -2.99 -10.81 -21.88
N SER A 110 -4.26 -11.25 -21.86
CA SER A 110 -4.86 -11.95 -23.02
C SER A 110 -5.37 -10.98 -24.08
N VAL A 111 -6.03 -9.88 -23.67
CA VAL A 111 -6.66 -8.91 -24.58
C VAL A 111 -5.69 -7.82 -25.01
N TYR A 112 -4.82 -7.40 -24.10
CA TYR A 112 -3.87 -6.30 -24.31
C TYR A 112 -2.41 -6.78 -24.23
N SER A 113 -2.08 -7.85 -24.96
CA SER A 113 -0.75 -8.50 -24.90
C SER A 113 0.44 -7.58 -25.21
N ASN A 114 0.23 -6.48 -25.91
CA ASN A 114 1.25 -5.47 -26.23
C ASN A 114 1.30 -4.31 -25.21
N SER A 115 0.49 -4.36 -24.15
CA SER A 115 0.51 -3.33 -23.10
C SER A 115 1.83 -3.35 -22.33
N PRO A 116 2.40 -2.19 -22.00
CA PRO A 116 3.58 -2.12 -21.12
C PRO A 116 3.32 -2.71 -19.73
N HIS A 117 2.07 -2.73 -19.27
CA HIS A 117 1.68 -3.29 -17.97
C HIS A 117 1.80 -4.82 -17.90
N THR A 118 1.89 -5.51 -19.05
CA THR A 118 1.97 -6.99 -19.07
C THR A 118 3.18 -7.54 -18.35
N ILE A 119 4.26 -6.76 -18.23
CA ILE A 119 5.46 -7.17 -17.50
C ILE A 119 5.22 -7.32 -15.99
N GLU A 120 4.32 -6.51 -15.43
CA GLU A 120 3.97 -6.54 -14.01
C GLU A 120 2.90 -7.60 -13.68
N VAL A 121 2.15 -8.07 -14.67
CA VAL A 121 0.99 -8.96 -14.46
C VAL A 121 1.35 -10.23 -13.67
N PRO A 122 2.45 -10.95 -13.95
CA PRO A 122 2.81 -12.13 -13.15
C PRO A 122 2.99 -11.80 -11.68
N LEU A 123 3.62 -10.67 -11.34
CA LEU A 123 3.77 -10.23 -9.95
C LEU A 123 2.43 -10.00 -9.27
N TRP A 124 1.50 -9.29 -9.94
CA TRP A 124 0.18 -9.01 -9.38
C TRP A 124 -0.69 -10.26 -9.24
N ILE A 125 -0.63 -11.19 -10.21
CA ILE A 125 -1.28 -12.50 -10.10
C ILE A 125 -0.70 -13.28 -8.92
N GLY A 126 0.62 -13.30 -8.77
CA GLY A 126 1.30 -13.92 -7.63
C GLY A 126 0.83 -13.36 -6.29
N ARG A 127 0.71 -12.02 -6.17
CA ARG A 127 0.17 -11.36 -4.97
C ARG A 127 -1.29 -11.77 -4.70
N CYS A 128 -2.13 -11.83 -5.72
CA CYS A 128 -3.52 -12.29 -5.57
C CYS A 128 -3.58 -13.75 -5.08
N LEU A 129 -2.77 -14.63 -5.67
CA LEU A 129 -2.70 -16.05 -5.32
C LEU A 129 -2.20 -16.25 -3.88
N MET A 130 -1.18 -15.51 -3.46
CA MET A 130 -0.73 -15.53 -2.07
C MET A 130 -1.85 -15.14 -1.10
N LYS A 131 -2.61 -14.08 -1.39
CA LYS A 131 -3.75 -13.63 -0.57
C LYS A 131 -4.92 -14.62 -0.56
N THR A 132 -5.06 -15.46 -1.58
CA THR A 132 -6.09 -16.52 -1.64
C THR A 132 -5.58 -17.88 -1.17
N GLY A 133 -4.32 -17.99 -0.74
CA GLY A 133 -3.74 -19.20 -0.17
C GLY A 133 -3.10 -20.17 -1.16
N ASP A 134 -3.11 -19.89 -2.46
CA ASP A 134 -2.43 -20.72 -3.46
C ASP A 134 -0.95 -20.35 -3.57
N LEU A 135 -0.18 -20.74 -2.54
CA LEU A 135 1.21 -20.34 -2.37
C LEU A 135 2.13 -20.92 -3.45
N GLU A 136 1.83 -22.13 -3.98
CA GLU A 136 2.64 -22.76 -5.02
C GLU A 136 2.53 -22.00 -6.34
N MET A 137 1.32 -21.65 -6.75
CA MET A 137 1.11 -20.86 -7.95
C MET A 137 1.61 -19.42 -7.77
N ALA A 138 1.47 -18.84 -6.57
CA ALA A 138 2.03 -17.52 -6.26
C ALA A 138 3.56 -17.51 -6.47
N ARG A 139 4.25 -18.53 -5.95
CA ARG A 139 5.70 -18.71 -6.13
C ARG A 139 6.08 -18.90 -7.60
N TYR A 140 5.30 -19.69 -8.34
CA TYR A 140 5.51 -19.87 -9.77
C TYR A 140 5.43 -18.53 -10.51
N GLU A 141 4.40 -17.73 -10.28
CA GLU A 141 4.21 -16.43 -10.93
C GLU A 141 5.33 -15.45 -10.57
N ALA A 142 5.75 -15.37 -9.31
CA ALA A 142 6.89 -14.56 -8.89
C ALA A 142 8.20 -15.01 -9.60
N SER A 143 8.40 -16.33 -9.77
CA SER A 143 9.58 -16.86 -10.47
C SER A 143 9.62 -16.48 -11.96
N ARG A 144 8.47 -16.27 -12.59
CA ARG A 144 8.38 -15.80 -13.99
C ARG A 144 8.98 -14.40 -14.13
N VAL A 145 8.71 -13.51 -13.17
CA VAL A 145 9.29 -12.16 -13.13
C VAL A 145 10.82 -12.25 -13.04
N LEU A 146 11.35 -13.06 -12.13
CA LEU A 146 12.80 -13.20 -11.92
C LEU A 146 13.53 -13.75 -13.14
N LYS A 147 12.86 -14.55 -13.98
CA LYS A 147 13.44 -15.14 -15.21
C LYS A 147 13.28 -14.24 -16.44
N GLY A 148 12.22 -13.44 -16.49
CA GLY A 148 11.82 -12.74 -17.71
C GLY A 148 12.18 -11.27 -17.78
N ASP A 149 12.34 -10.61 -16.65
CA ASP A 149 12.53 -9.16 -16.59
C ASP A 149 13.92 -8.75 -16.08
N LYS A 150 14.40 -7.61 -16.58
CA LYS A 150 15.66 -7.00 -16.17
C LYS A 150 15.49 -5.78 -15.28
N ASP A 151 14.22 -5.35 -15.03
CA ASP A 151 13.93 -4.24 -14.13
C ASP A 151 14.24 -4.66 -12.69
N ARG A 152 15.18 -3.95 -12.07
CA ARG A 152 15.62 -4.26 -10.70
C ARG A 152 14.54 -4.01 -9.65
N GLY A 153 13.64 -3.06 -9.90
CA GLY A 153 12.53 -2.76 -9.01
C GLY A 153 11.53 -3.92 -9.01
N LEU A 154 11.12 -4.33 -10.21
CA LEU A 154 10.19 -5.44 -10.39
C LEU A 154 10.77 -6.78 -9.87
N GLN A 155 12.08 -7.02 -10.10
CA GLN A 155 12.77 -8.18 -9.52
C GLN A 155 12.78 -8.13 -7.99
N ALA A 156 13.04 -6.97 -7.39
CA ALA A 156 13.02 -6.83 -5.94
C ALA A 156 11.61 -7.08 -5.35
N ASP A 157 10.57 -6.58 -6.01
CA ASP A 157 9.18 -6.85 -5.63
C ASP A 157 8.81 -8.35 -5.74
N ALA A 158 9.34 -9.04 -6.75
CA ALA A 158 9.16 -10.49 -6.89
C ALA A 158 9.92 -11.26 -5.81
N LEU A 159 11.15 -10.85 -5.47
CA LEU A 159 11.91 -11.43 -4.35
C LEU A 159 11.21 -11.19 -3.01
N LEU A 160 10.63 -10.00 -2.80
CA LEU A 160 9.85 -9.71 -1.60
C LEU A 160 8.64 -10.65 -1.49
N LEU A 161 7.88 -10.82 -2.57
CA LEU A 161 6.77 -11.77 -2.62
C LEU A 161 7.23 -13.21 -2.33
N MET A 162 8.38 -13.64 -2.88
CA MET A 162 8.96 -14.96 -2.59
C MET A 162 9.33 -15.12 -1.12
N GLY A 163 9.88 -14.07 -0.49
CA GLY A 163 10.18 -14.03 0.93
C GLY A 163 8.92 -14.15 1.79
N GLU A 164 7.88 -13.37 1.48
CA GLU A 164 6.58 -13.43 2.18
C GLU A 164 5.94 -14.83 2.06
N ILE A 165 5.96 -15.44 0.89
CA ILE A 165 5.47 -16.81 0.67
C ILE A 165 6.27 -17.80 1.50
N ALA A 166 7.60 -17.68 1.54
CA ALA A 166 8.46 -18.57 2.31
C ALA A 166 8.20 -18.46 3.83
N VAL A 167 7.92 -17.26 4.35
CA VAL A 167 7.47 -17.05 5.74
C VAL A 167 6.16 -17.79 6.00
N LEU A 168 5.17 -17.67 5.11
CA LEU A 168 3.87 -18.37 5.25
C LEU A 168 4.01 -19.90 5.17
N GLN A 169 5.05 -20.40 4.52
CA GLN A 169 5.38 -21.83 4.42
C GLN A 169 6.31 -22.32 5.54
N ASP A 170 6.60 -21.50 6.54
CA ASP A 170 7.55 -21.78 7.62
C ASP A 170 8.96 -22.16 7.13
N SER A 171 9.33 -21.68 5.94
CA SER A 171 10.63 -21.93 5.30
C SER A 171 11.61 -20.78 5.59
N LEU A 172 11.94 -20.61 6.88
CA LEU A 172 12.61 -19.40 7.38
C LEU A 172 13.96 -19.11 6.73
N GLY A 173 14.81 -20.14 6.52
CA GLY A 173 16.10 -19.94 5.85
C GLY A 173 15.96 -19.51 4.39
N LEU A 174 14.90 -19.94 3.69
CA LEU A 174 14.60 -19.50 2.33
C LEU A 174 14.05 -18.07 2.34
N ALA A 175 13.20 -17.74 3.31
CA ALA A 175 12.67 -16.40 3.51
C ALA A 175 13.80 -15.39 3.75
N GLU A 176 14.71 -15.69 4.67
CA GLU A 176 15.88 -14.86 4.97
C GLU A 176 16.70 -14.57 3.71
N ASN A 177 17.03 -15.60 2.94
CA ASN A 177 17.81 -15.44 1.70
C ASN A 177 17.11 -14.51 0.68
N TYR A 178 15.79 -14.63 0.50
CA TYR A 178 15.06 -13.73 -0.42
C TYR A 178 15.01 -12.30 0.11
N LEU A 179 14.72 -12.12 1.39
CA LEU A 179 14.60 -10.80 2.01
C LEU A 179 15.96 -10.06 2.02
N GLU A 180 17.07 -10.75 2.30
CA GLU A 180 18.41 -10.19 2.18
C GLU A 180 18.70 -9.71 0.75
N GLN A 181 18.34 -10.51 -0.26
CA GLN A 181 18.51 -10.07 -1.67
C GLN A 181 17.69 -8.82 -1.99
N VAL A 182 16.49 -8.65 -1.41
CA VAL A 182 15.72 -7.40 -1.56
C VAL A 182 16.47 -6.24 -0.92
N ILE A 183 16.93 -6.40 0.31
CA ILE A 183 17.63 -5.34 1.06
C ILE A 183 18.89 -4.89 0.31
N ASP A 184 19.64 -5.83 -0.25
CA ASP A 184 20.89 -5.53 -0.97
C ASP A 184 20.64 -4.90 -2.34
N ARG A 185 19.69 -5.40 -3.10
CA ARG A 185 19.57 -5.13 -4.54
C ARG A 185 18.47 -4.16 -4.93
N SER A 186 17.43 -3.99 -4.11
CA SER A 186 16.33 -3.09 -4.45
C SER A 186 16.81 -1.65 -4.63
N PRO A 187 16.44 -0.97 -5.71
CA PRO A 187 16.69 0.46 -5.87
C PRO A 187 15.75 1.32 -4.99
N ASP A 188 14.63 0.74 -4.55
CA ASP A 188 13.59 1.43 -3.81
C ASP A 188 13.72 1.24 -2.30
N GLY A 189 13.74 2.36 -1.57
CA GLY A 189 13.83 2.36 -0.11
C GLY A 189 12.56 1.82 0.56
N PHE A 190 11.39 2.01 -0.04
CA PHE A 190 10.15 1.48 0.51
C PHE A 190 10.12 -0.06 0.50
N THR A 191 10.50 -0.67 -0.63
CA THR A 191 10.62 -2.13 -0.77
C THR A 191 11.66 -2.70 0.21
N LYS A 192 12.80 -1.99 0.42
CA LYS A 192 13.79 -2.37 1.46
C LYS A 192 13.19 -2.32 2.88
N ALA A 193 12.42 -1.27 3.18
CA ALA A 193 11.76 -1.15 4.47
C ALA A 193 10.78 -2.30 4.72
N GLN A 194 10.00 -2.69 3.71
CA GLN A 194 9.09 -3.83 3.78
C GLN A 194 9.85 -5.15 4.03
N ALA A 195 10.93 -5.40 3.28
CA ALA A 195 11.75 -6.60 3.48
C ALA A 195 12.35 -6.64 4.90
N GLN A 196 12.88 -5.51 5.37
CA GLN A 196 13.45 -5.42 6.72
C GLN A 196 12.41 -5.66 7.80
N PHE A 197 11.17 -5.20 7.59
CA PHE A 197 10.05 -5.45 8.49
C PHE A 197 9.68 -6.95 8.53
N GLN A 198 9.69 -7.63 7.37
CA GLN A 198 9.45 -9.08 7.31
C GLN A 198 10.56 -9.87 8.02
N VAL A 199 11.83 -9.45 7.94
CA VAL A 199 12.93 -10.03 8.74
C VAL A 199 12.62 -9.90 10.23
N GLY A 200 12.11 -8.73 10.66
CA GLY A 200 11.70 -8.53 12.06
C GLY A 200 10.61 -9.52 12.48
N LYS A 201 9.55 -9.67 11.68
CA LYS A 201 8.45 -10.63 11.95
C LYS A 201 8.94 -12.07 12.02
N MET A 202 9.84 -12.45 11.13
CA MET A 202 10.43 -13.79 11.10
C MET A 202 11.18 -14.08 12.41
N ARG A 203 12.07 -13.18 12.83
CA ARG A 203 12.81 -13.31 14.09
C ARG A 203 11.92 -13.28 15.34
N GLU A 204 10.86 -12.45 15.31
CA GLU A 204 9.84 -12.45 16.37
C GLU A 204 9.16 -13.83 16.51
N ASN A 205 8.79 -14.47 15.40
CA ASN A 205 8.22 -15.81 15.38
C ASN A 205 9.20 -16.88 15.94
N GLU A 206 10.50 -16.71 15.66
CA GLU A 206 11.57 -17.56 16.23
C GLU A 206 11.85 -17.25 17.71
N LYS A 207 11.19 -16.25 18.30
CA LYS A 207 11.44 -15.72 19.66
C LYS A 207 12.84 -15.12 19.84
N ASP A 208 13.51 -14.79 18.74
CA ASP A 208 14.73 -13.98 18.73
C ASP A 208 14.35 -12.49 18.86
N TYR A 209 13.94 -12.11 20.08
CA TYR A 209 13.42 -10.76 20.34
C TYR A 209 14.47 -9.67 20.18
N GLU A 210 15.75 -9.93 20.45
CA GLU A 210 16.83 -8.99 20.19
C GLU A 210 17.11 -8.81 18.69
N GLY A 211 17.12 -9.88 17.93
CA GLY A 211 17.22 -9.83 16.47
C GLY A 211 16.04 -9.12 15.83
N ALA A 212 14.81 -9.43 16.30
CA ALA A 212 13.58 -8.75 15.85
C ALA A 212 13.62 -7.25 16.15
N LEU A 213 14.00 -6.86 17.37
CA LEU A 213 14.16 -5.44 17.77
C LEU A 213 15.14 -4.70 16.86
N THR A 214 16.29 -5.32 16.56
CA THR A 214 17.30 -4.76 15.65
C THR A 214 16.75 -4.60 14.24
N ALA A 215 16.02 -5.59 13.74
CA ALA A 215 15.41 -5.55 12.42
C ALA A 215 14.35 -4.45 12.33
N TYR A 216 13.45 -4.34 13.28
CA TYR A 216 12.42 -3.30 13.31
C TYR A 216 13.00 -1.89 13.44
N ARG A 217 14.06 -1.69 14.23
CA ARG A 217 14.80 -0.41 14.28
C ARG A 217 15.38 -0.01 12.93
N THR A 218 15.85 -0.99 12.16
CA THR A 218 16.49 -0.76 10.86
C THR A 218 15.48 -0.35 9.78
N VAL A 219 14.18 -0.64 9.94
CA VAL A 219 13.12 -0.19 9.01
C VAL A 219 13.18 1.32 8.77
N SER A 220 13.37 2.11 9.83
CA SER A 220 13.41 3.58 9.75
C SER A 220 14.65 4.13 9.02
N LYS A 221 15.67 3.32 8.74
CA LYS A 221 16.84 3.72 7.92
C LYS A 221 16.52 3.81 6.43
N TYR A 222 15.45 3.14 6.00
CA TYR A 222 14.96 3.18 4.64
C TYR A 222 13.87 4.25 4.50
N LYS A 223 13.03 4.17 3.50
CA LYS A 223 11.90 5.09 3.28
C LYS A 223 10.57 4.34 3.49
N PRO A 224 10.22 3.96 4.73
CA PRO A 224 8.93 3.34 5.01
C PRO A 224 7.78 4.31 4.73
N SER A 225 6.56 3.76 4.51
CA SER A 225 5.34 4.55 4.68
C SER A 225 5.17 4.93 6.16
N GLU A 226 4.36 5.95 6.45
CA GLU A 226 4.09 6.33 7.85
C GLU A 226 3.44 5.18 8.61
N SER A 227 2.51 4.44 7.98
CA SER A 227 1.91 3.25 8.58
C SER A 227 2.94 2.16 8.94
N LEU A 228 3.85 1.83 8.02
CA LEU A 228 4.90 0.84 8.27
C LEU A 228 5.88 1.30 9.37
N LYS A 229 6.15 2.60 9.43
CA LYS A 229 6.99 3.22 10.45
C LYS A 229 6.35 3.11 11.84
N VAL A 230 5.06 3.43 11.95
CA VAL A 230 4.30 3.27 13.20
C VAL A 230 4.28 1.81 13.63
N GLU A 231 3.94 0.89 12.72
CA GLU A 231 3.89 -0.54 13.02
C GLU A 231 5.25 -1.06 13.49
N ALA A 232 6.34 -0.67 12.83
CA ALA A 232 7.68 -1.05 13.25
C ALA A 232 8.02 -0.55 14.67
N ILE A 233 7.55 0.64 15.06
CA ILE A 233 7.75 1.18 16.42
C ILE A 233 6.92 0.40 17.44
N ILE A 234 5.64 0.10 17.13
CA ILE A 234 4.80 -0.73 17.99
C ILE A 234 5.44 -2.11 18.21
N ARG A 235 5.98 -2.72 17.15
CA ARG A 235 6.71 -3.99 17.27
C ARG A 235 7.98 -3.86 18.13
N GLN A 236 8.73 -2.76 18.00
CA GLN A 236 9.90 -2.50 18.86
C GLN A 236 9.52 -2.43 20.34
N THR A 237 8.42 -1.73 20.69
CA THR A 237 7.94 -1.69 22.08
C THR A 237 7.53 -3.07 22.56
N SER A 238 6.88 -3.86 21.71
CA SER A 238 6.49 -5.24 22.03
C SER A 238 7.72 -6.13 22.28
N MET A 239 8.78 -6.00 21.48
CA MET A 239 10.03 -6.74 21.67
C MET A 239 10.73 -6.32 22.97
N LEU A 240 10.80 -5.04 23.28
CA LEU A 240 11.37 -4.55 24.53
C LEU A 240 10.60 -5.09 25.74
N LYS A 241 9.27 -5.14 25.67
CA LYS A 241 8.43 -5.77 26.71
C LYS A 241 8.74 -7.26 26.85
N ALA A 242 8.83 -8.01 25.74
CA ALA A 242 9.17 -9.43 25.77
C ALA A 242 10.55 -9.71 26.39
N LEU A 243 11.45 -8.72 26.31
CA LEU A 243 12.77 -8.73 26.94
C LEU A 243 12.77 -8.21 28.39
N ASN A 244 11.61 -7.85 28.97
CA ASN A 244 11.45 -7.21 30.28
C ASN A 244 12.21 -5.85 30.38
N ARG A 245 12.20 -5.08 29.31
CA ARG A 245 12.88 -3.78 29.14
C ARG A 245 11.88 -2.65 28.94
N ASP A 246 10.85 -2.58 29.80
CA ASP A 246 9.75 -1.59 29.66
C ASP A 246 10.24 -0.15 29.79
N GLU A 247 11.22 0.12 30.66
CA GLU A 247 11.84 1.43 30.80
C GLU A 247 12.54 1.87 29.50
N ASP A 248 13.24 0.97 28.84
CA ASP A 248 13.91 1.27 27.56
C ASP A 248 12.85 1.58 26.46
N ALA A 249 11.68 0.95 26.49
CA ALA A 249 10.59 1.27 25.58
C ALA A 249 10.05 2.69 25.83
N VAL A 250 9.91 3.09 27.09
CA VAL A 250 9.49 4.45 27.46
C VAL A 250 10.52 5.47 26.99
N GLU A 251 11.82 5.26 27.28
CA GLU A 251 12.91 6.14 26.85
C GLU A 251 12.94 6.28 25.33
N MET A 252 12.85 5.16 24.60
CA MET A 252 12.82 5.13 23.14
C MET A 252 11.70 6.01 22.57
N ILE A 253 10.47 5.89 23.09
CA ILE A 253 9.34 6.70 22.61
C ILE A 253 9.52 8.17 22.99
N GLN A 254 10.00 8.46 24.19
CA GLN A 254 10.25 9.84 24.61
C GLN A 254 11.29 10.53 23.73
N ASP A 255 12.37 9.85 23.37
CA ASP A 255 13.37 10.34 22.41
C ASP A 255 12.78 10.61 21.01
N MET A 256 11.87 9.73 20.55
CA MET A 256 11.18 9.93 19.29
C MET A 256 10.25 11.16 19.34
N LEU A 257 9.57 11.40 20.47
CA LEU A 257 8.64 12.52 20.62
C LEU A 257 9.32 13.90 20.58
N VAL A 258 10.60 14.00 20.93
CA VAL A 258 11.37 15.24 20.82
C VAL A 258 12.02 15.45 19.46
N SER A 259 11.97 14.45 18.57
CA SER A 259 12.60 14.49 17.25
C SER A 259 11.60 14.93 16.16
N ASP A 260 11.98 15.93 15.34
CA ASP A 260 11.17 16.38 14.20
C ASP A 260 10.92 15.29 13.14
N LYS A 261 11.74 14.23 13.13
CA LYS A 261 11.57 13.09 12.20
C LYS A 261 10.28 12.31 12.42
N PHE A 262 9.65 12.45 13.57
CA PHE A 262 8.46 11.69 13.97
C PHE A 262 7.24 12.60 14.18
N VAL A 263 7.27 13.85 13.71
CA VAL A 263 6.17 14.82 13.89
C VAL A 263 4.85 14.30 13.32
N GLU A 264 4.89 13.62 12.17
CA GLU A 264 3.71 13.06 11.47
C GLU A 264 3.01 11.95 12.27
N ILE A 265 3.75 11.24 13.11
CA ILE A 265 3.24 10.11 13.91
C ILE A 265 3.26 10.40 15.43
N ARG A 266 3.39 11.67 15.81
CA ARG A 266 3.49 12.06 17.21
C ARG A 266 2.33 11.57 18.07
N GLY A 267 1.11 11.71 17.56
CA GLY A 267 -0.09 11.25 18.27
C GLY A 267 -0.08 9.76 18.58
N GLN A 268 0.32 8.93 17.61
CA GLN A 268 0.44 7.49 17.79
C GLN A 268 1.52 7.12 18.80
N LEU A 269 2.68 7.81 18.77
CA LEU A 269 3.74 7.61 19.77
C LEU A 269 3.26 7.97 21.18
N GLU A 270 2.46 9.02 21.31
CA GLU A 270 1.89 9.42 22.59
C GLU A 270 0.90 8.39 23.14
N VAL A 271 0.06 7.79 22.28
CA VAL A 271 -0.83 6.69 22.67
C VAL A 271 -0.02 5.47 23.11
N GLU A 272 1.02 5.07 22.36
CA GLU A 272 1.90 3.96 22.75
C GLU A 272 2.57 4.22 24.11
N LEU A 273 3.00 5.45 24.38
CA LEU A 273 3.55 5.83 25.70
C LEU A 273 2.49 5.69 26.81
N GLY A 274 1.27 6.11 26.57
CA GLY A 274 0.14 5.93 27.51
C GLY A 274 -0.10 4.43 27.82
N LYS A 275 -0.12 3.60 26.78
CA LYS A 275 -0.27 2.12 26.89
C LYS A 275 0.88 1.50 27.69
N LEU A 276 2.12 1.94 27.48
CA LEU A 276 3.27 1.49 28.26
C LEU A 276 3.09 1.82 29.76
N PHE A 277 2.65 3.03 30.09
CA PHE A 277 2.39 3.40 31.49
C PHE A 277 1.31 2.55 32.14
N LEU A 278 0.25 2.19 31.38
CA LEU A 278 -0.78 1.24 31.87
C LEU A 278 -0.17 -0.12 32.21
N VAL A 279 0.58 -0.70 31.29
CA VAL A 279 1.23 -2.02 31.48
C VAL A 279 2.19 -2.01 32.67
N MET A 280 2.91 -0.91 32.87
CA MET A 280 3.83 -0.72 34.00
C MET A 280 3.12 -0.43 35.33
N GLY A 281 1.79 -0.34 35.36
CA GLY A 281 1.01 0.03 36.54
C GLY A 281 1.19 1.49 36.98
N LYS A 282 1.71 2.37 36.10
CA LYS A 282 1.89 3.82 36.35
C LYS A 282 0.59 4.58 36.00
N ILE A 283 -0.49 4.24 36.70
CA ILE A 283 -1.87 4.64 36.39
C ILE A 283 -2.02 6.17 36.26
N ASP A 284 -1.54 6.95 37.22
CA ASP A 284 -1.65 8.43 37.21
C ASP A 284 -0.97 9.02 35.94
N ARG A 285 0.16 8.44 35.52
CA ARG A 285 0.89 8.90 34.32
C ARG A 285 0.16 8.52 33.05
N ALA A 286 -0.43 7.32 33.02
CA ALA A 286 -1.23 6.84 31.91
C ALA A 286 -2.47 7.72 31.71
N GLU A 287 -3.24 7.97 32.80
CA GLU A 287 -4.44 8.79 32.78
C GLU A 287 -4.13 10.22 32.30
N THR A 288 -3.11 10.85 32.89
CA THR A 288 -2.69 12.20 32.49
C THR A 288 -2.31 12.27 31.02
N LYS A 289 -1.56 11.27 30.52
CA LYS A 289 -1.09 11.24 29.12
C LYS A 289 -2.25 11.02 28.17
N LEU A 290 -3.10 10.02 28.42
CA LEU A 290 -4.22 9.67 27.55
C LEU A 290 -5.30 10.77 27.54
N THR A 291 -5.57 11.43 28.68
CA THR A 291 -6.51 12.57 28.73
C THR A 291 -5.99 13.73 27.86
N GLY A 292 -4.71 14.10 27.98
CA GLY A 292 -4.12 15.13 27.13
C GLY A 292 -4.23 14.80 25.63
N ILE A 293 -4.08 13.54 25.24
CA ILE A 293 -4.24 13.11 23.84
C ILE A 293 -5.68 13.30 23.35
N VAL A 294 -6.68 12.97 24.16
CA VAL A 294 -8.09 13.16 23.80
C VAL A 294 -8.41 14.63 23.56
N GLU A 295 -7.80 15.53 24.34
CA GLU A 295 -7.99 16.98 24.22
C GLU A 295 -7.26 17.53 22.98
N ASP A 296 -5.98 17.18 22.81
CA ASP A 296 -5.10 17.74 21.77
C ASP A 296 -5.46 17.22 20.35
N TYR A 297 -5.90 15.96 20.23
CA TYR A 297 -6.21 15.29 18.96
C TYR A 297 -7.72 15.06 18.76
N ASN A 298 -8.56 15.93 19.29
CA ASN A 298 -10.02 15.78 19.26
C ASN A 298 -10.55 15.42 17.84
N ARG A 299 -11.47 14.46 17.79
CA ARG A 299 -12.12 13.92 16.57
C ARG A 299 -11.16 13.18 15.61
N THR A 300 -10.05 12.68 16.07
CA THR A 300 -9.14 11.83 15.30
C THR A 300 -9.18 10.39 15.79
N GLU A 301 -8.63 9.46 15.00
CA GLU A 301 -8.46 8.06 15.41
C GLU A 301 -7.56 7.93 16.65
N VAL A 302 -6.54 8.79 16.75
CA VAL A 302 -5.63 8.86 17.91
C VAL A 302 -6.42 9.15 19.19
N ALA A 303 -7.34 10.13 19.17
CA ALA A 303 -8.19 10.46 20.32
C ALA A 303 -9.17 9.33 20.66
N ALA A 304 -9.70 8.63 19.62
CA ALA A 304 -10.58 7.49 19.83
C ALA A 304 -9.84 6.32 20.51
N GLU A 305 -8.63 6.02 20.08
CA GLU A 305 -7.76 5.00 20.69
C GLU A 305 -7.39 5.37 22.14
N ALA A 306 -6.98 6.61 22.38
CA ALA A 306 -6.70 7.10 23.74
C ALA A 306 -7.92 6.99 24.65
N SER A 307 -9.13 7.33 24.15
CA SER A 307 -10.38 7.21 24.90
C SER A 307 -10.71 5.76 25.27
N PHE A 308 -10.41 4.81 24.37
CA PHE A 308 -10.57 3.39 24.64
C PHE A 308 -9.73 2.95 25.84
N TYR A 309 -8.44 3.30 25.86
CA TYR A 309 -7.54 2.93 26.95
C TYR A 309 -7.83 3.69 28.28
N LEU A 310 -8.40 4.90 28.22
CA LEU A 310 -8.93 5.58 29.40
C LEU A 310 -10.14 4.82 30.01
N GLY A 311 -10.94 4.15 29.18
CA GLY A 311 -12.04 3.33 29.64
C GLY A 311 -11.62 2.01 30.30
N GLU A 312 -10.37 1.60 30.17
CA GLU A 312 -9.79 0.41 30.80
C GLU A 312 -9.14 0.71 32.18
N LEU A 313 -9.01 1.99 32.57
CA LEU A 313 -8.54 2.45 33.87
C LEU A 313 -9.60 2.31 34.94
#